data_4db7d84d05b7b8d0265e07258651d7e6
#
_entry.id   4db7d84d05b7b8d0265e07258651d7e6
#
_cell.length_a   1.000
_cell.length_b   1.000
_cell.length_c   1.000
_cell.angle_alpha   90.00
_cell.angle_beta   90.00
_cell.angle_gamma   90.00
#
_symmetry.space_group_name_H-M   'P 1'
#
loop_
_entity.id
_entity.type
_entity.pdbx_description
1 polymer ?
#
loop_
_entity_poly.entity_id
_entity_poly.type
_entity_poly.pdbx_seq_one_letter_code
_entity_poly.pdbx_strand_id
1 'polypeptide(L)'
;MRYETLDEAAAAGAAPWSDEATEHSDYHVAVFRDAYPVALGHLLFVPRWNKNVIIEEALKYAFRFGHQKVVTGEWEAYNVGINCGEAAGQTVMYPHVHLIPRRVGDCADPVGGVRGVIFGQANYKKTGYQKPA
;
A
#
# COMPACT_ATOMS: atom_id res chain seq x y z
N MET A 1 -9.52 -1.53 19.66
CA MET A 1 -8.29 -1.73 20.46
C MET A 1 -7.07 -1.52 19.59
N ARG A 2 -6.10 -0.82 20.09
CA ARG A 2 -4.82 -0.60 19.41
C ARG A 2 -3.82 -1.67 19.84
N TYR A 3 -3.15 -2.29 18.88
CA TYR A 3 -2.05 -3.23 19.14
C TYR A 3 -0.72 -2.51 18.94
N GLU A 4 0.23 -2.75 19.84
CA GLU A 4 1.53 -2.09 19.82
C GLU A 4 2.53 -2.80 18.90
N THR A 5 2.30 -4.08 18.59
CA THR A 5 3.18 -4.83 17.69
C THR A 5 2.37 -5.66 16.71
N LEU A 6 3.01 -5.98 15.58
CA LEU A 6 2.44 -6.87 14.59
C LEU A 6 2.16 -8.26 15.20
N ASP A 7 3.06 -8.77 16.02
CA ASP A 7 2.89 -10.10 16.65
C ASP A 7 1.65 -10.12 17.53
N GLU A 8 1.42 -9.08 18.33
CA GLU A 8 0.21 -8.96 19.15
C GLU A 8 -1.05 -8.94 18.29
N ALA A 9 -1.04 -8.12 17.24
CA ALA A 9 -2.19 -7.99 16.34
C ALA A 9 -2.46 -9.32 15.61
N ALA A 10 -1.44 -9.99 15.15
CA ALA A 10 -1.57 -11.29 14.48
C ALA A 10 -2.14 -12.35 15.43
N ALA A 11 -1.63 -12.42 16.66
CA ALA A 11 -2.10 -13.36 17.67
C ALA A 11 -3.57 -13.14 18.02
N ALA A 12 -4.04 -11.89 17.97
CA ALA A 12 -5.43 -11.51 18.26
C ALA A 12 -6.36 -11.64 17.03
N GLY A 13 -5.83 -12.03 15.87
CA GLY A 13 -6.61 -12.11 14.63
C GLY A 13 -6.88 -10.76 13.98
N ALA A 14 -6.20 -9.69 14.42
CA ALA A 14 -6.40 -8.33 13.92
C ALA A 14 -5.41 -7.93 12.80
N ALA A 15 -4.47 -8.81 12.47
CA ALA A 15 -3.55 -8.65 11.35
C ALA A 15 -3.57 -9.96 10.55
N PRO A 16 -4.48 -10.09 9.57
CA PRO A 16 -4.79 -11.38 8.95
C PRO A 16 -3.81 -11.81 7.86
N TRP A 17 -2.69 -11.12 7.72
CA TRP A 17 -1.71 -11.41 6.68
C TRP A 17 -0.90 -12.65 7.05
N SER A 18 -0.74 -13.57 6.10
CA SER A 18 -0.05 -14.84 6.34
C SER A 18 1.01 -15.18 5.30
N ASP A 19 0.93 -14.61 4.10
CA ASP A 19 1.89 -14.89 3.03
C ASP A 19 3.05 -13.89 3.08
N GLU A 20 3.95 -14.11 4.03
CA GLU A 20 5.10 -13.24 4.21
C GLU A 20 6.17 -13.52 3.14
N ALA A 21 6.57 -12.47 2.45
CA ALA A 21 7.74 -12.47 1.57
C ALA A 21 8.98 -12.26 2.43
N THR A 22 9.41 -13.32 3.11
CA THR A 22 10.48 -13.23 4.13
C THR A 22 11.80 -12.73 3.56
N GLU A 23 12.06 -13.00 2.27
CA GLU A 23 13.25 -12.53 1.56
C GLU A 23 13.31 -11.01 1.45
N HIS A 24 12.18 -10.34 1.62
CA HIS A 24 12.08 -8.88 1.58
C HIS A 24 11.85 -8.25 2.95
N SER A 25 11.48 -9.05 3.95
CA SER A 25 11.25 -8.55 5.31
C SER A 25 12.57 -8.22 6.00
N ASP A 26 12.52 -7.24 6.91
CA ASP A 26 13.68 -6.89 7.73
C ASP A 26 13.27 -6.77 9.21
N TYR A 27 14.17 -6.21 10.05
CA TYR A 27 13.95 -6.11 11.49
C TYR A 27 12.78 -5.19 11.85
N HIS A 28 12.55 -4.13 11.06
CA HIS A 28 11.51 -3.13 11.33
C HIS A 28 10.22 -3.36 10.56
N VAL A 29 10.31 -3.99 9.39
CA VAL A 29 9.18 -4.06 8.44
C VAL A 29 9.03 -5.50 7.94
N ALA A 30 7.84 -6.05 8.12
CA ALA A 30 7.46 -7.31 7.52
C ALA A 30 6.78 -7.04 6.16
N VAL A 31 7.16 -7.77 5.14
CA VAL A 31 6.57 -7.66 3.80
C VAL A 31 5.69 -8.87 3.55
N PHE A 32 4.42 -8.62 3.19
CA PHE A 32 3.46 -9.67 2.88
C PHE A 32 2.97 -9.52 1.44
N ARG A 33 2.65 -10.67 0.81
CA ARG A 33 1.91 -10.65 -0.45
C ARG A 33 0.44 -10.44 -0.10
N ASP A 34 -0.20 -9.48 -0.76
CA ASP A 34 -1.62 -9.21 -0.53
C ASP A 34 -2.44 -10.44 -0.97
N ALA A 35 -3.35 -10.90 -0.11
CA ALA A 35 -4.20 -12.07 -0.41
C ALA A 35 -5.27 -11.77 -1.47
N TYR A 36 -5.58 -10.50 -1.68
CA TYR A 36 -6.54 -10.03 -2.67
C TYR A 36 -5.87 -9.02 -3.60
N PRO A 37 -4.81 -9.43 -4.34
CA PRO A 37 -4.00 -8.47 -5.08
C PRO A 37 -4.79 -7.78 -6.17
N VAL A 38 -4.59 -6.47 -6.31
CA VAL A 38 -5.18 -5.68 -7.40
C VAL A 38 -4.30 -5.71 -8.65
N ALA A 39 -3.05 -6.15 -8.49
CA ALA A 39 -2.10 -6.35 -9.58
C ALA A 39 -1.13 -7.46 -9.18
N LEU A 40 -0.56 -8.14 -10.16
CA LEU A 40 0.47 -9.15 -9.90
C LEU A 40 1.66 -8.48 -9.20
N GLY A 41 2.02 -9.02 -8.02
CA GLY A 41 3.12 -8.48 -7.23
C GLY A 41 2.72 -7.43 -6.20
N HIS A 42 1.42 -7.24 -5.95
CA HIS A 42 0.91 -6.34 -4.91
C HIS A 42 1.43 -6.76 -3.54
N LEU A 43 2.17 -5.87 -2.87
CA LEU A 43 2.80 -6.13 -1.57
C LEU A 43 2.25 -5.19 -0.51
N LEU A 44 2.31 -5.68 0.74
CA LEU A 44 2.02 -4.90 1.94
C LEU A 44 3.31 -4.77 2.75
N PHE A 45 3.64 -3.55 3.14
CA PHE A 45 4.78 -3.26 4.01
C PHE A 45 4.21 -2.91 5.38
N VAL A 46 4.48 -3.76 6.36
CA VAL A 46 3.81 -3.72 7.66
C VAL A 46 4.85 -3.45 8.75
N PRO A 47 4.70 -2.36 9.51
CA PRO A 47 5.65 -2.09 10.60
C PRO A 47 5.51 -3.14 11.70
N ARG A 48 6.64 -3.67 12.19
CA ARG A 48 6.60 -4.67 13.27
C ARG A 48 6.21 -4.04 14.61
N TRP A 49 6.46 -2.74 14.76
CA TRP A 49 6.00 -1.94 15.90
C TRP A 49 5.08 -0.85 15.40
N ASN A 50 3.96 -0.66 16.08
CA ASN A 50 2.96 0.36 15.72
C ASN A 50 3.39 1.72 16.28
N LYS A 51 4.46 2.25 15.73
CA LYS A 51 5.02 3.56 16.08
C LYS A 51 5.20 4.36 14.79
N ASN A 52 4.98 5.67 14.88
CA ASN A 52 5.07 6.54 13.70
C ASN A 52 6.39 6.39 12.96
N VAL A 53 7.51 6.34 13.67
CA VAL A 53 8.83 6.21 13.04
C VAL A 53 8.97 4.90 12.25
N ILE A 54 8.35 3.82 12.72
CA ILE A 54 8.39 2.52 12.03
C ILE A 54 7.39 2.49 10.87
N ILE A 55 6.24 3.15 11.00
CA ILE A 55 5.30 3.32 9.89
C ILE A 55 5.98 4.12 8.76
N GLU A 56 6.71 5.17 9.11
CA GLU A 56 7.49 5.95 8.13
C GLU A 56 8.57 5.11 7.46
N GLU A 57 9.21 4.19 8.21
CA GLU A 57 10.16 3.22 7.64
C GLU A 57 9.47 2.33 6.60
N ALA A 58 8.25 1.87 6.89
CA ALA A 58 7.49 1.04 5.97
C ALA A 58 7.17 1.79 4.66
N LEU A 59 6.76 3.07 4.78
CA LEU A 59 6.51 3.93 3.62
C LEU A 59 7.78 4.11 2.78
N LYS A 60 8.88 4.43 3.44
CA LYS A 60 10.17 4.64 2.79
C LYS A 60 10.65 3.36 2.08
N TYR A 61 10.51 2.22 2.75
CA TYR A 61 10.91 0.94 2.18
C TYR A 61 10.07 0.60 0.95
N ALA A 62 8.75 0.76 1.03
CA ALA A 62 7.85 0.51 -0.10
C ALA A 62 8.23 1.39 -1.31
N PHE A 63 8.48 2.67 -1.08
CA PHE A 63 8.91 3.60 -2.12
C PHE A 63 10.22 3.14 -2.77
N ARG A 64 11.23 2.82 -1.96
CA ARG A 64 12.53 2.37 -2.47
C ARG A 64 12.43 1.05 -3.22
N PHE A 65 11.62 0.12 -2.72
CA PHE A 65 11.40 -1.16 -3.37
C PHE A 65 10.81 -0.97 -4.78
N GLY A 66 9.73 -0.17 -4.87
CA GLY A 66 9.10 0.13 -6.15
C GLY A 66 10.04 0.84 -7.11
N HIS A 67 10.78 1.82 -6.60
CA HIS A 67 11.74 2.55 -7.42
C HIS A 67 12.80 1.61 -8.00
N GLN A 68 13.33 0.71 -7.18
CA GLN A 68 14.32 -0.27 -7.63
C GLN A 68 13.78 -1.18 -8.73
N LYS A 69 12.54 -1.63 -8.60
CA LYS A 69 11.88 -2.47 -9.60
C LYS A 69 11.72 -1.75 -10.94
N VAL A 70 11.49 -0.45 -10.92
CA VAL A 70 11.41 0.36 -12.14
C VAL A 70 12.80 0.54 -12.74
N VAL A 71 13.81 0.81 -11.90
CA VAL A 71 15.20 0.96 -12.37
C VAL A 71 15.70 -0.31 -13.06
N THR A 72 15.37 -1.49 -12.53
CA THR A 72 15.78 -2.77 -13.13
C THR A 72 14.92 -3.18 -14.34
N GLY A 73 13.85 -2.45 -14.61
CA GLY A 73 12.95 -2.74 -15.73
C GLY A 73 11.93 -3.84 -15.46
N GLU A 74 11.85 -4.37 -14.22
CA GLU A 74 10.86 -5.38 -13.88
C GLU A 74 9.44 -4.82 -13.86
N TRP A 75 9.28 -3.56 -13.43
CA TRP A 75 8.00 -2.86 -13.42
C TRP A 75 8.10 -1.59 -14.26
N GLU A 76 6.98 -1.21 -14.87
CA GLU A 76 6.92 0.05 -15.62
C GLU A 76 6.69 1.24 -14.69
N ALA A 77 5.90 1.04 -13.62
CA ALA A 77 5.55 2.09 -12.66
C ALA A 77 5.04 1.43 -11.37
N TYR A 78 4.67 2.24 -10.39
CA TYR A 78 4.10 1.75 -9.14
C TYR A 78 3.32 2.85 -8.42
N ASN A 79 2.40 2.43 -7.54
CA ASN A 79 1.77 3.31 -6.56
C ASN A 79 2.12 2.82 -5.15
N VAL A 80 2.34 3.77 -4.25
CA VAL A 80 2.53 3.51 -2.81
C VAL A 80 1.46 4.28 -2.08
N GLY A 81 0.82 3.65 -1.09
CA GLY A 81 -0.19 4.33 -0.30
C GLY A 81 -0.52 3.63 1.00
N ILE A 82 -1.07 4.40 1.93
CA ILE A 82 -1.54 3.92 3.22
C ILE A 82 -2.92 4.52 3.47
N ASN A 83 -3.83 3.70 3.98
CA ASN A 83 -5.15 4.16 4.41
C ASN A 83 -5.11 4.42 5.90
N CYS A 84 -5.40 5.63 6.32
CA CYS A 84 -5.39 6.03 7.72
C CYS A 84 -6.81 6.43 8.14
N GLY A 85 -7.49 5.53 8.83
CA GLY A 85 -8.84 5.72 9.32
C GLY A 85 -9.92 5.11 8.43
N GLU A 86 -11.08 4.81 9.03
CA GLU A 86 -12.20 4.20 8.32
C GLU A 86 -12.70 5.06 7.16
N ALA A 87 -12.75 6.37 7.36
CA ALA A 87 -13.21 7.30 6.31
C ALA A 87 -12.27 7.29 5.09
N ALA A 88 -11.03 6.84 5.26
CA ALA A 88 -10.07 6.69 4.18
C ALA A 88 -10.07 5.27 3.58
N GLY A 89 -10.98 4.41 4.03
CA GLY A 89 -11.10 3.04 3.52
C GLY A 89 -10.30 1.99 4.27
N GLN A 90 -9.74 2.33 5.43
CA GLN A 90 -9.00 1.35 6.22
C GLN A 90 -9.96 0.32 6.82
N THR A 91 -9.71 -0.97 6.54
CA THR A 91 -10.54 -2.08 7.06
C THR A 91 -9.80 -2.92 8.09
N VAL A 92 -8.50 -3.14 7.91
CA VAL A 92 -7.62 -3.73 8.91
C VAL A 92 -6.92 -2.58 9.63
N MET A 93 -7.17 -2.46 10.94
CA MET A 93 -6.76 -1.26 11.68
C MET A 93 -5.29 -1.24 12.06
N TYR A 94 -4.59 -2.38 12.02
CA TYR A 94 -3.14 -2.37 12.15
C TYR A 94 -2.54 -1.71 10.90
N PRO A 95 -1.59 -0.75 11.06
CA PRO A 95 -1.08 0.02 9.92
C PRO A 95 -0.36 -0.86 8.89
N HIS A 96 -0.60 -0.57 7.62
CA HIS A 96 0.05 -1.28 6.53
C HIS A 96 0.10 -0.39 5.29
N VAL A 97 1.18 -0.50 4.54
CA VAL A 97 1.45 0.30 3.36
C VAL A 97 1.33 -0.59 2.13
N HIS A 98 0.51 -0.16 1.17
CA HIS A 98 0.37 -0.85 -0.10
C HIS A 98 1.46 -0.43 -1.08
N LEU A 99 2.04 -1.40 -1.77
CA LEU A 99 2.87 -1.18 -2.95
C LEU A 99 2.25 -1.95 -4.11
N ILE A 100 1.82 -1.21 -5.12
CA ILE A 100 1.08 -1.76 -6.26
C ILE A 100 1.91 -1.57 -7.52
N PRO A 101 2.42 -2.67 -8.11
CA PRO A 101 3.08 -2.58 -9.42
C PRO A 101 2.09 -2.13 -10.49
N ARG A 102 2.53 -1.24 -11.36
CA ARG A 102 1.69 -0.73 -12.44
C ARG A 102 2.31 -1.06 -13.78
N ARG A 103 1.44 -1.39 -14.73
CA ARG A 103 1.82 -1.76 -16.10
C ARG A 103 0.93 -1.02 -17.08
N VAL A 104 1.48 -0.66 -18.21
CA VAL A 104 0.69 -0.04 -19.28
C VAL A 104 -0.47 -0.98 -19.64
N GLY A 105 -1.67 -0.43 -19.66
CA GLY A 105 -2.88 -1.20 -20.00
C GLY A 105 -3.50 -1.98 -18.84
N ASP A 106 -2.97 -1.86 -17.62
CA ASP A 106 -3.51 -2.57 -16.44
C ASP A 106 -4.89 -2.05 -16.01
N CYS A 107 -5.23 -0.85 -16.41
CA CYS A 107 -6.58 -0.29 -16.22
C CYS A 107 -6.91 0.65 -17.38
N ALA A 108 -8.20 0.98 -17.52
CA ALA A 108 -8.68 1.75 -18.67
C ALA A 108 -8.16 3.19 -18.67
N ASP A 109 -8.06 3.81 -17.50
CA ASP A 109 -7.66 5.21 -17.37
C ASP A 109 -6.86 5.41 -16.07
N PRO A 110 -5.52 5.41 -16.14
CA PRO A 110 -4.68 5.57 -14.95
C PRO A 110 -4.46 7.04 -14.56
N VAL A 111 -4.93 8.00 -15.35
CA VAL A 111 -4.63 9.41 -15.12
C VAL A 111 -5.13 9.85 -13.74
N GLY A 112 -4.25 10.53 -13.00
CA GLY A 112 -4.52 11.00 -11.66
C GLY A 112 -4.20 10.00 -10.55
N GLY A 113 -4.12 8.69 -10.86
CA GLY A 113 -3.65 7.65 -9.93
C GLY A 113 -4.26 7.72 -8.53
N VAL A 114 -3.44 8.16 -7.57
CA VAL A 114 -3.82 8.27 -6.14
C VAL A 114 -5.10 9.09 -5.93
N ARG A 115 -5.41 10.04 -6.80
CA ARG A 115 -6.65 10.83 -6.72
C ARG A 115 -7.91 9.97 -6.83
N GLY A 116 -7.77 8.75 -7.36
CA GLY A 116 -8.87 7.80 -7.49
C GLY A 116 -9.41 7.28 -6.16
N VAL A 117 -8.79 7.64 -5.02
CA VAL A 117 -9.38 7.37 -3.70
C VAL A 117 -10.73 8.04 -3.52
N ILE A 118 -10.98 9.15 -4.23
CA ILE A 118 -12.31 9.72 -4.36
C ILE A 118 -12.87 9.23 -5.69
N PHE A 119 -13.85 8.36 -5.62
CA PHE A 119 -14.37 7.68 -6.80
C PHE A 119 -14.78 8.67 -7.90
N GLY A 120 -14.32 8.43 -9.10
CA GLY A 120 -14.63 9.26 -10.25
C GLY A 120 -13.83 10.55 -10.37
N GLN A 121 -12.94 10.84 -9.42
CA GLN A 121 -12.18 12.11 -9.39
C GLN A 121 -10.70 11.96 -9.76
N ALA A 122 -10.29 10.80 -10.22
CA ALA A 122 -8.88 10.56 -10.55
C ALA A 122 -8.41 11.44 -11.71
N ASN A 123 -9.08 11.37 -12.85
CA ASN A 123 -8.67 12.10 -14.05
C ASN A 123 -9.21 13.52 -14.03
N TYR A 124 -8.42 14.44 -13.52
CA TYR A 124 -8.75 15.87 -13.45
C TYR A 124 -8.70 16.57 -14.82
N LYS A 125 -8.21 15.89 -15.85
CA LYS A 125 -8.13 16.42 -17.22
C LYS A 125 -9.38 16.11 -18.04
N LYS A 126 -10.27 15.26 -17.53
CA LYS A 126 -11.52 14.97 -18.23
C LYS A 126 -12.46 16.14 -18.22
N THR A 127 -13.22 16.27 -19.31
CA THR A 127 -14.33 17.21 -19.40
C THR A 127 -15.32 16.92 -18.27
N GLY A 128 -15.77 17.95 -17.58
CA GLY A 128 -16.75 17.81 -16.49
C GLY A 128 -16.14 17.73 -15.10
N TYR A 129 -14.81 17.77 -14.96
CA TYR A 129 -14.22 17.89 -13.62
C TYR A 129 -14.72 19.15 -12.93
N GLN A 130 -15.18 19.02 -11.71
CA GLN A 130 -15.62 20.13 -10.88
C GLN A 130 -14.83 20.17 -9.58
N LYS A 131 -14.28 21.34 -9.27
CA LYS A 131 -13.56 21.55 -8.01
C LYS A 131 -14.53 21.39 -6.83
N PRO A 132 -14.18 20.62 -5.80
CA PRO A 132 -15.00 20.52 -4.60
C PRO A 132 -15.20 21.87 -3.91
N ALA A 133 -16.33 22.02 -3.26
CA ALA A 133 -16.66 23.21 -2.48
C ALA A 133 -15.76 23.34 -1.25
#